data_fde34f778682eb1c7792e551c6d7041e
#
_entry.id   fde34f778682eb1c7792e551c6d7041e
#
_cell.length_a   1.000
_cell.length_b   1.000
_cell.length_c   1.000
_cell.angle_alpha   90.00
_cell.angle_beta   90.00
_cell.angle_gamma   90.00
#
_symmetry.space_group_name_H-M   'P 1'
#
loop_
_entity.id
_entity.type
_entity.pdbx_description
1 polymer ?
#
loop_
_entity_poly.entity_id
_entity_poly.type
_entity_poly.pdbx_seq_one_letter_code
_entity_poly.pdbx_strand_id
1 'polypeptide(L)'
;KVYIAAGVVAIVAVVAWAMSGGKKQEEVSFDTAKVAPANLMTSVTATGTIEPVTSVTVGTQVSGIVSKLYVDYNSVVKKGQVIAELDKTNLVSQLNASKATLASAQSKLNYESANFKRYATLYKKGLVSADEYENAQLTYKQAKDQVATAREDVQRAQTNLGYATITSPIDGVVLSKSVEEGQTVAASFSTPELFTIAQNLKEMQVVADVDEADIGDVKEGERVTFTVDAYPDDTFDGTVKQVRQEATTTNNVVTYEVVISAPNADLKLKPGLTANVTIYTAERKNVTCVPSKALRYTPTKETVGKRK
;
A
#
# COMPACT_ATOMS: atom_id res chain seq x y z
N LYS A 1 -103.60 6.10 -22.06
CA LYS A 1 -102.40 5.36 -22.56
C LYS A 1 -101.36 6.30 -23.23
N VAL A 2 -101.81 7.43 -23.82
CA VAL A 2 -100.82 8.40 -24.44
C VAL A 2 -99.95 9.15 -23.42
N TYR A 3 -100.46 9.47 -22.26
CA TYR A 3 -99.71 10.16 -21.21
C TYR A 3 -98.63 9.26 -20.53
N ILE A 4 -98.79 7.99 -20.51
CA ILE A 4 -97.81 7.03 -19.98
C ILE A 4 -96.61 6.93 -20.99
N ALA A 5 -96.86 6.88 -22.24
CA ALA A 5 -95.82 6.87 -23.30
C ALA A 5 -95.01 8.18 -23.30
N ALA A 6 -95.64 9.35 -23.09
CA ALA A 6 -94.91 10.62 -23.01
C ALA A 6 -94.01 10.69 -21.72
N GLY A 7 -94.47 10.15 -20.62
CA GLY A 7 -93.67 10.07 -19.38
C GLY A 7 -92.42 9.19 -19.48
N VAL A 8 -92.52 8.05 -20.17
CA VAL A 8 -91.39 7.15 -20.42
C VAL A 8 -90.36 7.77 -21.36
N VAL A 9 -90.82 8.50 -22.41
CA VAL A 9 -89.85 9.21 -23.30
C VAL A 9 -89.16 10.35 -22.60
N ALA A 10 -89.86 11.09 -21.71
CA ALA A 10 -89.24 12.14 -20.93
C ALA A 10 -88.16 11.59 -19.92
N ILE A 11 -88.46 10.44 -19.31
CA ILE A 11 -87.52 9.78 -18.40
C ILE A 11 -86.29 9.29 -19.13
N VAL A 12 -86.47 8.68 -20.32
CA VAL A 12 -85.39 8.21 -21.17
C VAL A 12 -84.53 9.38 -21.66
N ALA A 13 -85.14 10.52 -22.03
CA ALA A 13 -84.42 11.72 -22.42
C ALA A 13 -83.59 12.33 -21.26
N VAL A 14 -84.15 12.34 -20.09
CA VAL A 14 -83.43 12.83 -18.90
C VAL A 14 -82.26 11.90 -18.48
N VAL A 15 -82.48 10.57 -18.59
CA VAL A 15 -81.42 9.59 -18.37
C VAL A 15 -80.32 9.66 -19.43
N ALA A 16 -80.71 9.84 -20.67
CA ALA A 16 -79.75 10.02 -21.80
C ALA A 16 -79.02 11.34 -21.64
N TRP A 17 -79.63 12.41 -21.15
CA TRP A 17 -78.96 13.69 -20.87
C TRP A 17 -78.05 13.60 -19.64
N ALA A 18 -78.44 12.85 -18.59
CA ALA A 18 -77.57 12.63 -17.42
C ALA A 18 -76.43 11.67 -17.72
N MET A 19 -76.57 10.72 -18.64
CA MET A 19 -75.49 9.83 -19.10
C MET A 19 -74.57 10.49 -20.14
N SER A 20 -75.02 11.55 -20.83
CA SER A 20 -74.17 12.38 -21.69
C SER A 20 -73.40 13.45 -20.88
N GLY A 21 -73.39 13.32 -19.53
CA GLY A 21 -72.59 14.16 -18.63
C GLY A 21 -71.11 14.25 -19.10
N GLY A 22 -70.76 15.47 -19.47
CA GLY A 22 -69.52 15.78 -20.11
C GLY A 22 -68.28 15.10 -19.47
N LYS A 23 -67.49 14.48 -20.31
CA LYS A 23 -66.13 14.14 -19.97
C LYS A 23 -65.50 15.39 -19.36
N LYS A 24 -65.35 15.44 -18.03
CA LYS A 24 -64.48 16.44 -17.42
C LYS A 24 -63.13 16.27 -18.10
N GLN A 25 -62.75 17.23 -18.93
CA GLN A 25 -61.37 17.35 -19.37
C GLN A 25 -60.57 17.55 -18.06
N GLU A 26 -59.73 16.56 -17.70
CA GLU A 26 -58.75 16.76 -16.66
C GLU A 26 -57.88 17.94 -17.12
N GLU A 27 -57.97 19.05 -16.41
CA GLU A 27 -57.06 20.17 -16.60
C GLU A 27 -55.66 19.67 -16.26
N VAL A 28 -54.85 19.49 -17.31
CA VAL A 28 -53.46 19.10 -17.17
C VAL A 28 -52.71 20.29 -16.53
N SER A 29 -52.42 20.19 -15.25
CA SER A 29 -51.59 21.18 -14.56
C SER A 29 -50.11 20.86 -14.83
N PHE A 30 -49.39 21.84 -15.37
CA PHE A 30 -47.96 21.73 -15.56
C PHE A 30 -47.25 22.37 -14.39
N ASP A 31 -46.43 21.57 -13.73
CA ASP A 31 -45.46 22.06 -12.73
C ASP A 31 -44.22 22.60 -13.48
N THR A 32 -44.05 23.88 -13.46
CA THR A 32 -42.96 24.55 -14.19
C THR A 32 -41.82 24.90 -13.27
N ALA A 33 -40.60 24.52 -13.69
CA ALA A 33 -39.38 24.90 -12.97
C ALA A 33 -38.56 25.88 -13.80
N LYS A 34 -37.99 26.89 -13.15
CA LYS A 34 -37.09 27.83 -13.82
C LYS A 34 -35.76 27.15 -14.10
N VAL A 35 -35.28 27.30 -15.31
CA VAL A 35 -33.92 26.95 -15.70
C VAL A 35 -32.98 27.90 -14.98
N ALA A 36 -32.06 27.35 -14.21
CA ALA A 36 -31.08 28.11 -13.43
C ALA A 36 -29.67 27.59 -13.64
N PRO A 37 -28.64 28.43 -13.58
CA PRO A 37 -27.28 27.97 -13.58
C PRO A 37 -27.00 27.20 -12.26
N ALA A 38 -26.41 26.01 -12.38
CA ALA A 38 -26.00 25.20 -11.25
C ALA A 38 -24.63 24.56 -11.52
N ASN A 39 -23.97 24.15 -10.48
CA ASN A 39 -22.72 23.39 -10.60
C ASN A 39 -23.08 21.91 -10.72
N LEU A 40 -22.59 21.26 -11.75
CA LEU A 40 -22.73 19.84 -11.98
C LEU A 40 -21.41 19.17 -11.58
N MET A 41 -21.48 18.25 -10.64
CA MET A 41 -20.34 17.45 -10.22
C MET A 41 -20.70 15.97 -10.35
N THR A 42 -19.78 15.20 -10.93
CA THR A 42 -19.81 13.74 -10.90
C THR A 42 -18.74 13.28 -9.94
N SER A 43 -19.08 12.37 -9.06
CA SER A 43 -18.15 11.84 -8.08
C SER A 43 -18.24 10.33 -7.98
N VAL A 44 -17.11 9.72 -7.71
CA VAL A 44 -16.95 8.32 -7.36
C VAL A 44 -16.68 8.24 -5.86
N THR A 45 -17.35 7.33 -5.18
CA THR A 45 -17.14 7.09 -3.74
C THR A 45 -16.40 5.79 -3.54
N ALA A 46 -15.43 5.79 -2.64
CA ALA A 46 -14.63 4.62 -2.31
C ALA A 46 -14.29 4.61 -0.83
N THR A 47 -13.93 3.45 -0.31
CA THR A 47 -13.34 3.33 1.03
C THR A 47 -11.85 3.09 0.91
N GLY A 48 -11.07 3.58 1.86
CA GLY A 48 -9.64 3.39 1.86
C GLY A 48 -9.04 3.39 3.25
N THR A 49 -7.74 3.14 3.31
CA THR A 49 -6.97 3.15 4.55
C THR A 49 -5.94 4.26 4.51
N ILE A 50 -5.76 4.94 5.64
CA ILE A 50 -4.73 5.97 5.80
C ILE A 50 -3.40 5.30 6.11
N GLU A 51 -2.40 5.62 5.31
CA GLU A 51 -1.05 5.09 5.45
C GLU A 51 0.00 6.21 5.37
N PRO A 52 1.18 6.06 5.99
CA PRO A 52 2.29 6.96 5.75
C PRO A 52 2.79 6.79 4.31
N VAL A 53 3.25 7.88 3.69
CA VAL A 53 3.81 7.83 2.31
C VAL A 53 5.00 6.88 2.22
N THR A 54 5.82 6.82 3.27
CA THR A 54 6.95 5.91 3.35
C THR A 54 6.96 5.21 4.70
N SER A 55 6.85 3.90 4.68
CA SER A 55 7.05 3.03 5.84
C SER A 55 8.01 1.91 5.50
N VAL A 56 8.81 1.50 6.46
CA VAL A 56 9.75 0.39 6.30
C VAL A 56 9.58 -0.59 7.45
N THR A 57 9.38 -1.84 7.10
CA THR A 57 9.38 -2.94 8.06
C THR A 57 10.80 -3.41 8.29
N VAL A 58 11.25 -3.38 9.54
CA VAL A 58 12.59 -3.80 9.97
C VAL A 58 12.49 -5.19 10.57
N GLY A 59 13.26 -6.12 10.02
CA GLY A 59 13.37 -7.49 10.50
C GLY A 59 14.78 -7.89 10.83
N THR A 60 15.02 -9.17 11.12
CA THR A 60 16.34 -9.73 11.35
C THR A 60 16.69 -10.78 10.29
N GLN A 61 17.98 -10.85 9.94
CA GLN A 61 18.54 -11.86 9.04
C GLN A 61 19.17 -13.03 9.77
N VAL A 62 19.29 -12.94 11.10
CA VAL A 62 19.85 -14.00 11.95
C VAL A 62 18.87 -14.39 13.04
N SER A 63 18.83 -15.66 13.36
CA SER A 63 18.02 -16.19 14.46
C SER A 63 18.72 -15.97 15.80
N GLY A 64 17.95 -15.65 16.83
CA GLY A 64 18.48 -15.46 18.17
C GLY A 64 17.40 -15.02 19.17
N ILE A 65 17.82 -14.82 20.41
CA ILE A 65 16.97 -14.27 21.47
C ILE A 65 17.14 -12.76 21.47
N VAL A 66 16.05 -12.00 21.55
CA VAL A 66 16.10 -10.54 21.71
C VAL A 66 16.68 -10.23 23.09
N SER A 67 17.89 -9.71 23.12
CA SER A 67 18.61 -9.40 24.36
C SER A 67 18.16 -8.07 24.94
N LYS A 68 17.97 -7.06 24.09
CA LYS A 68 17.60 -5.72 24.53
C LYS A 68 16.84 -4.96 23.46
N LEU A 69 15.86 -4.17 23.90
CA LEU A 69 15.14 -3.20 23.09
C LEU A 69 15.48 -1.78 23.53
N TYR A 70 15.79 -0.89 22.59
CA TYR A 70 16.17 0.50 22.86
C TYR A 70 15.08 1.49 22.53
N VAL A 71 14.00 1.03 21.87
CA VAL A 71 12.87 1.84 21.41
C VAL A 71 11.56 1.16 21.73
N ASP A 72 10.52 1.95 21.87
CA ASP A 72 9.15 1.51 22.09
C ASP A 72 8.22 2.19 21.08
N TYR A 73 6.92 1.90 21.13
CA TYR A 73 5.92 2.57 20.29
C TYR A 73 6.08 4.10 20.33
N ASN A 74 5.86 4.74 19.20
CA ASN A 74 5.95 6.20 19.02
C ASN A 74 7.34 6.81 19.30
N SER A 75 8.39 6.00 19.48
CA SER A 75 9.76 6.50 19.63
C SER A 75 10.27 7.10 18.32
N VAL A 76 10.89 8.28 18.41
CA VAL A 76 11.57 8.90 17.29
C VAL A 76 12.94 8.28 17.11
N VAL A 77 13.26 7.82 15.92
CA VAL A 77 14.52 7.17 15.58
C VAL A 77 15.21 7.85 14.42
N LYS A 78 16.55 7.77 14.40
CA LYS A 78 17.39 8.26 13.32
C LYS A 78 17.95 7.08 12.51
N LYS A 79 18.20 7.31 11.24
CA LYS A 79 18.87 6.33 10.38
C LYS A 79 20.20 5.88 10.99
N GLY A 80 20.41 4.56 11.09
CA GLY A 80 21.58 3.95 11.71
C GLY A 80 21.53 3.86 13.26
N GLN A 81 20.50 4.40 13.89
CA GLN A 81 20.31 4.24 15.34
C GLN A 81 19.97 2.79 15.67
N VAL A 82 20.64 2.24 16.69
CA VAL A 82 20.35 0.89 17.21
C VAL A 82 18.96 0.89 17.86
N ILE A 83 18.10 -0.03 17.44
CA ILE A 83 16.73 -0.17 17.94
C ILE A 83 16.53 -1.45 18.73
N ALA A 84 17.29 -2.52 18.41
CA ALA A 84 17.28 -3.77 19.15
C ALA A 84 18.62 -4.50 19.03
N GLU A 85 18.90 -5.37 19.97
CA GLU A 85 20.04 -6.29 19.94
C GLU A 85 19.60 -7.72 20.24
N LEU A 86 20.11 -8.65 19.44
CA LEU A 86 20.01 -10.07 19.70
C LEU A 86 21.18 -10.55 20.56
N ASP A 87 21.01 -11.68 21.25
CA ASP A 87 22.09 -12.33 21.95
C ASP A 87 23.21 -12.73 20.98
N LYS A 88 24.40 -12.16 21.22
CA LYS A 88 25.59 -12.31 20.37
C LYS A 88 26.49 -13.46 20.78
N THR A 89 26.19 -14.15 21.89
CA THR A 89 27.08 -15.14 22.50
C THR A 89 27.51 -16.22 21.50
N ASN A 90 26.57 -16.82 20.81
CA ASN A 90 26.85 -17.88 19.81
C ASN A 90 27.57 -17.30 18.56
N LEU A 91 27.19 -16.10 18.11
CA LEU A 91 27.81 -15.47 16.93
C LEU A 91 29.25 -15.03 17.21
N VAL A 92 29.54 -14.55 18.42
CA VAL A 92 30.89 -14.21 18.85
C VAL A 92 31.75 -15.48 18.95
N SER A 93 31.19 -16.58 19.47
CA SER A 93 31.89 -17.88 19.54
C SER A 93 32.23 -18.39 18.14
N GLN A 94 31.28 -18.30 17.19
CA GLN A 94 31.50 -18.68 15.80
C GLN A 94 32.57 -17.81 15.11
N LEU A 95 32.55 -16.51 15.34
CA LEU A 95 33.58 -15.60 14.84
C LEU A 95 34.97 -15.94 15.38
N ASN A 96 35.07 -16.25 16.68
CA ASN A 96 36.34 -16.63 17.32
C ASN A 96 36.87 -17.97 16.77
N ALA A 97 35.99 -18.96 16.52
CA ALA A 97 36.37 -20.21 15.87
C ALA A 97 36.89 -19.99 14.44
N SER A 98 36.21 -19.17 13.63
CA SER A 98 36.66 -18.82 12.27
C SER A 98 38.00 -18.08 12.30
N LYS A 99 38.23 -17.17 13.25
CA LYS A 99 39.52 -16.49 13.43
C LYS A 99 40.64 -17.44 13.80
N ALA A 100 40.38 -18.44 14.67
CA ALA A 100 41.37 -19.47 15.00
C ALA A 100 41.73 -20.34 13.78
N THR A 101 40.75 -20.71 12.95
CA THR A 101 40.98 -21.41 11.69
C THR A 101 41.85 -20.59 10.72
N LEU A 102 41.57 -19.30 10.58
CA LEU A 102 42.38 -18.40 9.76
C LEU A 102 43.81 -18.31 10.27
N ALA A 103 44.00 -18.18 11.60
CA ALA A 103 45.34 -18.14 12.18
C ALA A 103 46.15 -19.43 11.93
N SER A 104 45.49 -20.59 12.01
CA SER A 104 46.11 -21.88 11.67
C SER A 104 46.48 -21.95 10.18
N ALA A 105 45.59 -21.56 9.27
CA ALA A 105 45.86 -21.53 7.84
C ALA A 105 47.01 -20.56 7.50
N GLN A 106 47.05 -19.41 8.15
CA GLN A 106 48.16 -18.42 7.98
C GLN A 106 49.49 -18.97 8.43
N SER A 107 49.53 -19.71 9.57
CA SER A 107 50.75 -20.36 10.06
C SER A 107 51.28 -21.40 9.06
N LYS A 108 50.36 -22.22 8.50
CA LYS A 108 50.68 -23.19 7.45
C LYS A 108 51.23 -22.50 6.21
N LEU A 109 50.58 -21.42 5.75
CA LEU A 109 51.05 -20.63 4.58
C LEU A 109 52.45 -20.09 4.80
N ASN A 110 52.75 -19.58 5.99
CA ASN A 110 54.05 -19.05 6.32
C ASN A 110 55.13 -20.15 6.22
N TYR A 111 54.85 -21.36 6.75
CA TYR A 111 55.72 -22.51 6.62
C TYR A 111 55.93 -22.93 5.17
N GLU A 112 54.86 -23.10 4.39
CA GLU A 112 54.95 -23.53 2.99
C GLU A 112 55.59 -22.50 2.10
N SER A 113 55.40 -21.20 2.42
CA SER A 113 56.09 -20.10 1.71
C SER A 113 57.61 -20.17 1.92
N ALA A 114 58.07 -20.42 3.17
CA ALA A 114 59.47 -20.59 3.46
C ALA A 114 60.08 -21.84 2.81
N ASN A 115 59.28 -22.95 2.79
CA ASN A 115 59.62 -24.19 2.18
C ASN A 115 59.79 -24.04 0.64
N PHE A 116 58.78 -23.46 -0.02
CA PHE A 116 58.83 -23.18 -1.45
C PHE A 116 60.04 -22.33 -1.83
N LYS A 117 60.33 -21.24 -1.09
CA LYS A 117 61.53 -20.40 -1.30
C LYS A 117 62.83 -21.21 -1.22
N ARG A 118 62.91 -22.14 -0.28
CA ARG A 118 64.05 -23.06 -0.13
C ARG A 118 64.21 -23.97 -1.34
N TYR A 119 63.16 -24.68 -1.74
CA TYR A 119 63.15 -25.53 -2.91
C TYR A 119 63.45 -24.77 -4.21
N ALA A 120 62.91 -23.55 -4.39
CA ALA A 120 63.24 -22.70 -5.53
C ALA A 120 64.73 -22.36 -5.63
N THR A 121 65.41 -22.16 -4.46
CA THR A 121 66.84 -21.91 -4.41
C THR A 121 67.65 -23.16 -4.73
N LEU A 122 67.26 -24.34 -4.20
CA LEU A 122 67.89 -25.61 -4.48
C LEU A 122 67.73 -26.04 -5.93
N TYR A 123 66.55 -25.87 -6.51
CA TYR A 123 66.28 -26.18 -7.92
C TYR A 123 67.16 -25.37 -8.87
N LYS A 124 67.31 -24.07 -8.59
CA LYS A 124 68.26 -23.21 -9.35
C LYS A 124 69.71 -23.68 -9.30
N LYS A 125 70.10 -24.39 -8.27
CA LYS A 125 71.46 -24.96 -8.07
C LYS A 125 71.54 -26.45 -8.60
N GLY A 126 70.49 -27.01 -9.15
CA GLY A 126 70.43 -28.37 -9.64
C GLY A 126 70.45 -29.45 -8.52
N LEU A 127 70.08 -29.09 -7.29
CA LEU A 127 70.16 -29.97 -6.10
C LEU A 127 68.87 -30.71 -5.75
N VAL A 128 67.78 -30.44 -6.47
CA VAL A 128 66.47 -31.07 -6.32
C VAL A 128 65.87 -31.31 -7.71
N SER A 129 64.96 -32.31 -7.81
CA SER A 129 64.27 -32.65 -9.06
C SER A 129 63.18 -31.57 -9.39
N ALA A 130 62.76 -31.57 -10.68
CA ALA A 130 61.64 -30.73 -11.12
C ALA A 130 60.33 -31.11 -10.37
N ASP A 131 60.07 -32.36 -10.12
CA ASP A 131 58.92 -32.88 -9.43
C ASP A 131 58.85 -32.34 -7.97
N GLU A 132 59.98 -32.39 -7.24
CA GLU A 132 60.06 -31.86 -5.86
C GLU A 132 59.79 -30.35 -5.81
N TYR A 133 60.31 -29.58 -6.80
CA TYR A 133 60.05 -28.15 -6.89
C TYR A 133 58.59 -27.88 -7.18
N GLU A 134 57.97 -28.56 -8.17
CA GLU A 134 56.59 -28.41 -8.54
C GLU A 134 55.63 -28.80 -7.38
N ASN A 135 55.96 -29.84 -6.64
CA ASN A 135 55.20 -30.28 -5.46
C ASN A 135 55.26 -29.21 -4.35
N ALA A 136 56.44 -28.62 -4.08
CA ALA A 136 56.55 -27.49 -3.12
C ALA A 136 55.75 -26.24 -3.58
N GLN A 137 55.72 -25.99 -4.88
CA GLN A 137 54.95 -24.92 -5.47
C GLN A 137 53.43 -25.16 -5.32
N LEU A 138 52.96 -26.39 -5.59
CA LEU A 138 51.56 -26.79 -5.45
C LEU A 138 51.10 -26.66 -4.00
N THR A 139 51.87 -27.16 -3.04
CA THR A 139 51.58 -27.08 -1.61
C THR A 139 51.50 -25.66 -1.12
N TYR A 140 52.42 -24.80 -1.55
CA TYR A 140 52.36 -23.33 -1.26
C TYR A 140 51.10 -22.73 -1.81
N LYS A 141 50.73 -23.04 -3.06
CA LYS A 141 49.49 -22.52 -3.68
C LYS A 141 48.24 -22.97 -2.93
N GLN A 142 48.17 -24.27 -2.57
CA GLN A 142 47.06 -24.81 -1.77
C GLN A 142 46.94 -24.14 -0.39
N ALA A 143 48.08 -23.91 0.29
CA ALA A 143 48.06 -23.19 1.56
C ALA A 143 47.61 -21.75 1.43
N LYS A 144 47.95 -21.06 0.29
CA LYS A 144 47.46 -19.73 -0.02
C LYS A 144 45.96 -19.69 -0.26
N ASP A 145 45.44 -20.66 -1.01
CA ASP A 145 44.01 -20.78 -1.29
C ASP A 145 43.21 -21.09 0.00
N GLN A 146 43.79 -21.91 0.90
CA GLN A 146 43.19 -22.20 2.21
C GLN A 146 43.06 -20.95 3.09
N VAL A 147 44.06 -20.05 3.07
CA VAL A 147 43.96 -18.76 3.79
C VAL A 147 42.89 -17.86 3.19
N ALA A 148 42.73 -17.87 1.88
CA ALA A 148 41.68 -17.10 1.20
C ALA A 148 40.28 -17.60 1.66
N THR A 149 40.06 -18.90 1.64
CA THR A 149 38.79 -19.50 2.13
C THR A 149 38.53 -19.19 3.59
N ALA A 150 39.53 -19.35 4.46
CA ALA A 150 39.37 -19.06 5.88
C ALA A 150 39.11 -17.56 6.17
N ARG A 151 39.61 -16.66 5.34
CA ARG A 151 39.33 -15.21 5.42
C ARG A 151 37.87 -14.92 5.10
N GLU A 152 37.33 -15.54 4.06
CA GLU A 152 35.90 -15.41 3.70
C GLU A 152 34.98 -15.95 4.81
N ASP A 153 35.38 -17.05 5.48
CA ASP A 153 34.62 -17.57 6.64
C ASP A 153 34.60 -16.59 7.82
N VAL A 154 35.72 -15.91 8.10
CA VAL A 154 35.78 -14.85 9.11
C VAL A 154 34.88 -13.67 8.71
N GLN A 155 34.94 -13.24 7.45
CA GLN A 155 34.11 -12.13 6.96
C GLN A 155 32.62 -12.48 7.09
N ARG A 156 32.22 -13.69 6.74
CA ARG A 156 30.84 -14.18 6.87
C ARG A 156 30.39 -14.17 8.34
N ALA A 157 31.21 -14.70 9.23
CA ALA A 157 30.90 -14.72 10.66
C ALA A 157 30.81 -13.29 11.25
N GLN A 158 31.64 -12.37 10.76
CA GLN A 158 31.59 -10.96 11.18
C GLN A 158 30.32 -10.24 10.66
N THR A 159 29.90 -10.53 9.44
CA THR A 159 28.66 -10.00 8.86
C THR A 159 27.44 -10.50 9.64
N ASN A 160 27.40 -11.80 9.95
CA ASN A 160 26.32 -12.38 10.78
C ASN A 160 26.27 -11.76 12.18
N LEU A 161 27.42 -11.48 12.79
CA LEU A 161 27.49 -10.78 14.08
C LEU A 161 26.94 -9.34 13.94
N GLY A 162 27.20 -8.67 12.81
CA GLY A 162 26.65 -7.35 12.51
C GLY A 162 25.12 -7.36 12.45
N TYR A 163 24.52 -8.39 11.86
CA TYR A 163 23.06 -8.56 11.79
C TYR A 163 22.37 -8.78 13.13
N ALA A 164 23.10 -9.14 14.17
CA ALA A 164 22.57 -9.22 15.53
C ALA A 164 22.33 -7.85 16.18
N THR A 165 22.83 -6.78 15.59
CA THR A 165 22.55 -5.40 15.99
C THR A 165 21.59 -4.79 14.96
N ILE A 166 20.34 -4.58 15.35
CA ILE A 166 19.28 -4.13 14.49
C ILE A 166 19.23 -2.60 14.54
N THR A 167 19.35 -1.97 13.40
CA THR A 167 19.36 -0.50 13.27
C THR A 167 18.21 -0.01 12.40
N SER A 168 17.76 1.21 12.62
CA SER A 168 16.77 1.85 11.78
C SER A 168 17.36 2.18 10.40
N PRO A 169 16.70 1.78 9.28
CA PRO A 169 17.16 2.12 7.92
C PRO A 169 16.84 3.55 7.52
N ILE A 170 15.89 4.20 8.20
CA ILE A 170 15.37 5.55 7.90
C ILE A 170 15.26 6.38 9.17
N ASP A 171 15.18 7.71 9.01
CA ASP A 171 14.70 8.59 10.06
C ASP A 171 13.19 8.46 10.16
N GLY A 172 12.61 8.44 11.36
CA GLY A 172 11.17 8.32 11.48
C GLY A 172 10.66 8.03 12.89
N VAL A 173 9.43 7.51 12.93
CA VAL A 173 8.72 7.15 14.17
C VAL A 173 8.35 5.68 14.12
N VAL A 174 8.57 4.95 15.20
CA VAL A 174 8.17 3.54 15.34
C VAL A 174 6.65 3.46 15.46
N LEU A 175 6.01 2.82 14.48
CA LEU A 175 4.56 2.60 14.47
C LEU A 175 4.18 1.34 15.25
N SER A 176 4.91 0.26 15.01
CA SER A 176 4.65 -1.03 15.65
C SER A 176 5.92 -1.69 16.14
N LYS A 177 5.79 -2.42 17.22
CA LYS A 177 6.80 -3.28 17.82
C LYS A 177 6.17 -4.67 17.97
N SER A 178 6.68 -5.64 17.22
CA SER A 178 6.14 -7.02 17.16
C SER A 178 6.99 -8.01 17.97
N VAL A 179 7.92 -7.52 18.77
CA VAL A 179 8.83 -8.35 19.57
C VAL A 179 9.03 -7.81 20.99
N GLU A 180 9.35 -8.71 21.91
CA GLU A 180 9.64 -8.39 23.31
C GLU A 180 11.04 -8.89 23.71
N GLU A 181 11.59 -8.30 24.78
CA GLU A 181 12.87 -8.77 25.36
C GLU A 181 12.71 -10.21 25.88
N GLY A 182 13.69 -11.05 25.57
CA GLY A 182 13.66 -12.48 25.87
C GLY A 182 12.96 -13.34 24.83
N GLN A 183 12.29 -12.75 23.85
CA GLN A 183 11.62 -13.51 22.78
C GLN A 183 12.65 -14.10 21.81
N THR A 184 12.41 -15.35 21.39
CA THR A 184 13.22 -16.01 20.36
C THR A 184 12.64 -15.67 18.97
N VAL A 185 13.50 -15.17 18.09
CA VAL A 185 13.19 -14.89 16.68
C VAL A 185 13.95 -15.85 15.78
N ALA A 186 13.26 -16.40 14.77
CA ALA A 186 13.82 -17.35 13.81
C ALA A 186 13.72 -16.80 12.38
N ALA A 187 14.85 -16.62 11.72
CA ALA A 187 14.96 -16.07 10.36
C ALA A 187 15.08 -17.20 9.29
N SER A 188 14.51 -18.38 9.53
CA SER A 188 14.78 -19.57 8.69
C SER A 188 13.92 -19.65 7.43
N PHE A 189 12.65 -19.20 7.45
CA PHE A 189 11.70 -19.35 6.34
C PHE A 189 11.10 -18.01 5.87
N SER A 190 10.97 -17.07 6.77
CA SER A 190 10.54 -15.70 6.50
C SER A 190 11.28 -14.75 7.41
N THR A 191 11.58 -13.56 6.94
CA THR A 191 12.13 -12.52 7.79
C THR A 191 11.06 -12.08 8.78
N PRO A 192 11.21 -12.33 10.10
CA PRO A 192 10.22 -11.87 11.07
C PRO A 192 10.23 -10.35 11.14
N GLU A 193 9.03 -9.77 11.12
CA GLU A 193 8.85 -8.33 11.30
C GLU A 193 9.04 -7.98 12.77
N LEU A 194 9.99 -7.11 13.06
CA LEU A 194 10.28 -6.67 14.42
C LEU A 194 9.70 -5.29 14.72
N PHE A 195 9.87 -4.37 13.77
CA PHE A 195 9.39 -3.00 13.88
C PHE A 195 8.86 -2.50 12.53
N THR A 196 7.86 -1.64 12.57
CA THR A 196 7.48 -0.81 11.42
C THR A 196 7.78 0.65 11.74
N ILE A 197 8.53 1.30 10.86
CA ILE A 197 8.98 2.69 11.04
C ILE A 197 8.41 3.53 9.90
N ALA A 198 7.69 4.61 10.23
CA ALA A 198 7.22 5.60 9.27
C ALA A 198 8.18 6.78 9.22
N GLN A 199 8.50 7.25 8.02
CA GLN A 199 9.43 8.36 7.82
C GLN A 199 8.86 9.68 8.31
N ASN A 200 7.63 9.99 7.94
CA ASN A 200 6.99 11.26 8.26
C ASN A 200 5.48 11.07 8.43
N LEU A 201 4.96 11.41 9.61
CA LEU A 201 3.52 11.33 9.88
C LEU A 201 2.75 12.61 9.46
N LYS A 202 3.47 13.65 9.01
CA LYS A 202 2.83 14.87 8.48
C LYS A 202 2.39 14.73 7.04
N GLU A 203 2.96 13.78 6.32
CA GLU A 203 2.63 13.44 4.95
C GLU A 203 2.06 12.03 4.91
N MET A 204 0.75 11.96 4.83
CA MET A 204 0.01 10.72 4.75
C MET A 204 -0.58 10.54 3.34
N GLN A 205 -1.03 9.36 3.06
CA GLN A 205 -1.80 9.02 1.87
C GLN A 205 -3.00 8.18 2.26
N VAL A 206 -4.07 8.31 1.50
CA VAL A 206 -5.19 7.37 1.54
C VAL A 206 -5.00 6.41 0.36
N VAL A 207 -4.98 5.14 0.63
CA VAL A 207 -5.07 4.09 -0.39
C VAL A 207 -6.52 3.66 -0.43
N ALA A 208 -7.23 4.11 -1.47
CA ALA A 208 -8.65 3.88 -1.64
C ALA A 208 -8.90 2.78 -2.65
N ASP A 209 -9.82 1.86 -2.33
CA ASP A 209 -10.24 0.77 -3.20
C ASP A 209 -11.44 1.21 -4.03
N VAL A 210 -11.22 1.47 -5.31
CA VAL A 210 -12.23 1.90 -6.28
C VAL A 210 -12.68 0.71 -7.11
N ASP A 211 -13.99 0.54 -7.28
CA ASP A 211 -14.57 -0.54 -8.08
C ASP A 211 -14.16 -0.45 -9.56
N GLU A 212 -14.03 -1.61 -10.22
CA GLU A 212 -13.72 -1.71 -11.66
C GLU A 212 -14.70 -0.91 -12.53
N ALA A 213 -15.97 -0.80 -12.12
CA ALA A 213 -16.98 -0.06 -12.85
C ALA A 213 -16.73 1.46 -12.91
N ASP A 214 -16.05 2.01 -11.89
CA ASP A 214 -15.87 3.45 -11.70
C ASP A 214 -14.44 3.93 -11.99
N ILE A 215 -13.46 3.01 -12.01
CA ILE A 215 -12.04 3.37 -12.18
C ILE A 215 -11.73 4.05 -13.52
N GLY A 216 -12.53 3.77 -14.56
CA GLY A 216 -12.35 4.34 -15.89
C GLY A 216 -12.49 5.86 -15.93
N ASP A 217 -13.22 6.45 -15.00
CA ASP A 217 -13.45 7.88 -14.89
C ASP A 217 -12.46 8.60 -13.98
N VAL A 218 -11.66 7.85 -13.17
CA VAL A 218 -10.71 8.41 -12.20
C VAL A 218 -9.37 8.72 -12.86
N LYS A 219 -8.87 9.95 -12.66
CA LYS A 219 -7.60 10.43 -13.23
C LYS A 219 -6.71 11.07 -12.18
N GLU A 220 -5.40 11.03 -12.45
CA GLU A 220 -4.42 11.73 -11.64
C GLU A 220 -4.66 13.24 -11.63
N GLY A 221 -4.51 13.86 -10.47
CA GLY A 221 -4.71 15.30 -10.28
C GLY A 221 -6.14 15.70 -9.92
N GLU A 222 -7.09 14.79 -9.89
CA GLU A 222 -8.48 15.09 -9.49
C GLU A 222 -8.56 15.45 -8.01
N ARG A 223 -9.49 16.36 -7.72
CA ARG A 223 -9.78 16.79 -6.36
C ARG A 223 -10.52 15.68 -5.62
N VAL A 224 -10.10 15.46 -4.40
CA VAL A 224 -10.70 14.47 -3.51
C VAL A 224 -11.05 15.14 -2.19
N THR A 225 -12.18 14.74 -1.63
CA THR A 225 -12.49 15.00 -0.23
C THR A 225 -12.69 13.68 0.48
N PHE A 226 -12.23 13.59 1.71
CA PHE A 226 -12.45 12.39 2.50
C PHE A 226 -12.77 12.73 3.95
N THR A 227 -13.50 11.85 4.58
CA THR A 227 -13.77 11.87 6.02
C THR A 227 -13.21 10.62 6.64
N VAL A 228 -12.85 10.66 7.91
CA VAL A 228 -12.39 9.50 8.66
C VAL A 228 -13.38 9.17 9.77
N ASP A 229 -13.55 7.89 10.05
CA ASP A 229 -14.53 7.45 11.06
C ASP A 229 -14.24 8.02 12.46
N ALA A 230 -12.97 8.32 12.74
CA ALA A 230 -12.56 8.96 14.00
C ALA A 230 -12.98 10.42 14.12
N TYR A 231 -13.20 11.12 12.99
CA TYR A 231 -13.58 12.54 12.92
C TYR A 231 -14.64 12.74 11.81
N PRO A 232 -15.89 12.32 12.05
CA PRO A 232 -16.93 12.31 11.00
C PRO A 232 -17.35 13.73 10.57
N ASP A 233 -17.17 14.73 11.43
CA ASP A 233 -17.50 16.13 11.15
C ASP A 233 -16.36 16.89 10.43
N ASP A 234 -15.16 16.36 10.43
CA ASP A 234 -14.00 16.96 9.76
C ASP A 234 -13.88 16.42 8.33
N THR A 235 -13.88 17.33 7.35
CA THR A 235 -13.59 16.98 5.95
C THR A 235 -12.17 17.37 5.62
N PHE A 236 -11.43 16.42 5.07
CA PHE A 236 -10.06 16.60 4.62
C PHE A 236 -10.00 16.70 3.11
N ASP A 237 -9.15 17.58 2.60
CA ASP A 237 -8.91 17.73 1.18
C ASP A 237 -7.67 16.95 0.75
N GLY A 238 -7.76 16.34 -0.43
CA GLY A 238 -6.69 15.60 -1.05
C GLY A 238 -6.71 15.72 -2.57
N THR A 239 -5.72 15.12 -3.21
CA THR A 239 -5.65 14.99 -4.67
C THR A 239 -5.21 13.59 -5.03
N VAL A 240 -5.75 13.04 -6.13
CA VAL A 240 -5.29 11.76 -6.69
C VAL A 240 -3.85 11.92 -7.15
N LYS A 241 -2.94 11.18 -6.53
CA LYS A 241 -1.52 11.14 -6.91
C LYS A 241 -1.24 10.10 -7.98
N GLN A 242 -1.87 8.95 -7.85
CA GLN A 242 -1.61 7.80 -8.73
C GLN A 242 -2.80 6.86 -8.72
N VAL A 243 -3.10 6.29 -9.87
CA VAL A 243 -4.03 5.16 -10.03
C VAL A 243 -3.17 3.93 -10.31
N ARG A 244 -3.20 2.94 -9.41
CA ARG A 244 -2.45 1.68 -9.60
C ARG A 244 -3.13 0.84 -10.67
N GLN A 245 -2.32 0.24 -11.56
CA GLN A 245 -2.84 -0.56 -12.67
C GLN A 245 -3.08 -2.02 -12.31
N GLU A 246 -2.58 -2.47 -11.18
CA GLU A 246 -2.80 -3.81 -10.67
C GLU A 246 -4.14 -3.87 -9.95
N ALA A 247 -5.01 -4.77 -10.40
CA ALA A 247 -6.29 -5.02 -9.75
C ALA A 247 -6.11 -5.98 -8.57
N THR A 248 -6.80 -5.69 -7.48
CA THR A 248 -6.91 -6.60 -6.33
C THR A 248 -8.29 -7.26 -6.34
N THR A 249 -8.33 -8.59 -6.23
CA THR A 249 -9.59 -9.33 -6.17
C THR A 249 -9.80 -9.87 -4.76
N THR A 250 -10.78 -9.34 -4.07
CA THR A 250 -11.16 -9.79 -2.73
C THR A 250 -12.63 -10.21 -2.75
N ASN A 251 -12.93 -11.46 -2.33
CA ASN A 251 -14.29 -11.99 -2.31
C ASN A 251 -15.04 -11.87 -3.65
N ASN A 252 -14.38 -12.10 -4.77
CA ASN A 252 -14.91 -11.94 -6.14
C ASN A 252 -15.27 -10.49 -6.52
N VAL A 253 -14.85 -9.49 -5.76
CA VAL A 253 -14.95 -8.07 -6.14
C VAL A 253 -13.59 -7.62 -6.63
N VAL A 254 -13.56 -7.02 -7.83
CA VAL A 254 -12.34 -6.46 -8.43
C VAL A 254 -12.27 -4.98 -8.12
N THR A 255 -11.22 -4.57 -7.44
CA THR A 255 -10.96 -3.17 -7.09
C THR A 255 -9.58 -2.73 -7.57
N TYR A 256 -9.42 -1.44 -7.78
CA TYR A 256 -8.16 -0.80 -8.12
C TYR A 256 -7.78 0.18 -7.02
N GLU A 257 -6.52 0.13 -6.61
CA GLU A 257 -6.03 1.03 -5.58
C GLU A 257 -5.71 2.41 -6.15
N VAL A 258 -6.31 3.42 -5.58
CA VAL A 258 -6.09 4.84 -5.90
C VAL A 258 -5.36 5.51 -4.73
N VAL A 259 -4.17 6.01 -4.99
CA VAL A 259 -3.35 6.71 -3.99
C VAL A 259 -3.68 8.20 -3.99
N ILE A 260 -4.13 8.70 -2.85
CA ILE A 260 -4.59 10.06 -2.66
C ILE A 260 -3.70 10.75 -1.62
N SER A 261 -3.27 11.96 -1.88
CA SER A 261 -2.51 12.73 -0.90
C SER A 261 -3.40 13.15 0.28
N ALA A 262 -2.89 13.00 1.48
CA ALA A 262 -3.57 13.36 2.72
C ALA A 262 -2.61 14.17 3.62
N PRO A 263 -2.53 15.51 3.45
CA PRO A 263 -1.70 16.35 4.31
C PRO A 263 -2.18 16.27 5.76
N ASN A 264 -1.26 16.06 6.70
CA ASN A 264 -1.55 15.85 8.12
C ASN A 264 -0.72 16.79 9.01
N ALA A 265 -0.85 18.08 8.79
CA ALA A 265 -0.08 19.09 9.55
C ALA A 265 -0.34 19.02 11.06
N ASP A 266 -1.59 18.76 11.45
CA ASP A 266 -2.06 18.71 12.84
C ASP A 266 -1.88 17.33 13.50
N LEU A 267 -1.35 16.35 12.79
CA LEU A 267 -1.17 14.97 13.26
C LEU A 267 -2.47 14.30 13.74
N LYS A 268 -3.63 14.74 13.24
CA LYS A 268 -4.93 14.15 13.52
C LYS A 268 -5.10 12.78 12.85
N LEU A 269 -4.59 12.65 11.62
CA LEU A 269 -4.65 11.40 10.87
C LEU A 269 -3.61 10.42 11.39
N LYS A 270 -4.07 9.25 11.81
CA LYS A 270 -3.21 8.16 12.27
C LYS A 270 -3.19 7.03 11.23
N PRO A 271 -2.04 6.35 11.04
CA PRO A 271 -1.98 5.16 10.21
C PRO A 271 -3.02 4.12 10.63
N GLY A 272 -3.66 3.48 9.64
CA GLY A 272 -4.68 2.45 9.86
C GLY A 272 -6.10 2.96 10.04
N LEU A 273 -6.35 4.29 10.03
CA LEU A 273 -7.72 4.82 10.04
C LEU A 273 -8.40 4.53 8.70
N THR A 274 -9.68 4.17 8.76
CA THR A 274 -10.54 4.05 7.59
C THR A 274 -11.00 5.42 7.12
N ALA A 275 -10.92 5.66 5.83
CA ALA A 275 -11.34 6.89 5.18
C ALA A 275 -12.48 6.60 4.18
N ASN A 276 -13.53 7.41 4.23
CA ASN A 276 -14.58 7.45 3.22
C ASN A 276 -14.25 8.55 2.22
N VAL A 277 -13.93 8.16 1.00
CA VAL A 277 -13.35 9.00 -0.04
C VAL A 277 -14.41 9.37 -1.07
N THR A 278 -14.40 10.64 -1.50
CA THR A 278 -15.19 11.14 -2.63
C THR A 278 -14.26 11.79 -3.64
N ILE A 279 -14.12 11.17 -4.80
CA ILE A 279 -13.28 11.64 -5.91
C ILE A 279 -14.17 12.39 -6.89
N TYR A 280 -13.82 13.62 -7.24
CA TYR A 280 -14.59 14.43 -8.19
C TYR A 280 -14.03 14.27 -9.59
N THR A 281 -14.67 13.39 -10.40
CA THR A 281 -14.24 13.02 -11.76
C THR A 281 -14.63 14.02 -12.81
N ALA A 282 -15.71 14.80 -12.59
CA ALA A 282 -16.08 15.90 -13.45
C ALA A 282 -16.70 17.04 -12.64
N GLU A 283 -16.18 18.24 -12.81
CA GLU A 283 -16.72 19.46 -12.21
C GLU A 283 -16.99 20.48 -13.32
N ARG A 284 -18.27 20.83 -13.51
CA ARG A 284 -18.70 21.89 -14.44
C ARG A 284 -19.41 22.96 -13.65
N LYS A 285 -18.80 24.15 -13.59
CA LYS A 285 -19.36 25.31 -12.89
C LYS A 285 -20.27 26.10 -13.82
N ASN A 286 -21.37 26.64 -13.25
CA ASN A 286 -22.26 27.58 -13.93
C ASN A 286 -22.91 27.03 -15.20
N VAL A 287 -23.32 25.77 -15.21
CA VAL A 287 -24.01 25.13 -16.34
C VAL A 287 -25.51 25.33 -16.21
N THR A 288 -26.17 25.62 -17.31
CA THR A 288 -27.63 25.73 -17.35
C THR A 288 -28.26 24.36 -17.08
N CYS A 289 -28.92 24.19 -15.95
CA CYS A 289 -29.51 22.93 -15.51
C CYS A 289 -31.04 22.99 -15.56
N VAL A 290 -31.63 21.82 -15.90
CA VAL A 290 -33.06 21.58 -15.81
C VAL A 290 -33.31 20.41 -14.84
N PRO A 291 -34.40 20.44 -14.07
CA PRO A 291 -34.73 19.32 -13.18
C PRO A 291 -34.90 18.02 -13.96
N SER A 292 -34.40 16.91 -13.43
CA SER A 292 -34.48 15.58 -14.07
C SER A 292 -35.92 15.13 -14.34
N LYS A 293 -36.92 15.64 -13.60
CA LYS A 293 -38.34 15.43 -13.88
C LYS A 293 -38.75 15.95 -15.26
N ALA A 294 -38.17 17.07 -15.71
CA ALA A 294 -38.47 17.64 -17.04
C ALA A 294 -37.98 16.74 -18.19
N LEU A 295 -36.89 16.00 -18.00
CA LEU A 295 -36.34 15.08 -18.99
C LEU A 295 -37.16 13.80 -19.11
N ARG A 296 -37.94 13.43 -18.11
CA ARG A 296 -38.81 12.26 -18.09
C ARG A 296 -40.23 12.57 -18.63
N TYR A 297 -40.51 13.83 -18.92
CA TYR A 297 -41.81 14.23 -19.45
C TYR A 297 -41.96 13.74 -20.90
N THR A 298 -42.93 12.83 -21.12
CA THR A 298 -43.29 12.36 -22.45
C THR A 298 -44.64 13.01 -22.83
N PRO A 299 -44.65 13.94 -23.79
CA PRO A 299 -45.90 14.60 -24.17
C PRO A 299 -46.87 13.59 -24.79
N THR A 300 -48.07 13.50 -24.22
CA THR A 300 -49.20 12.72 -24.80
C THR A 300 -49.99 13.59 -25.79
N LYS A 301 -50.70 12.98 -26.72
CA LYS A 301 -51.54 13.74 -27.68
C LYS A 301 -52.56 14.66 -27.03
N GLU A 302 -52.93 14.37 -25.81
CA GLU A 302 -53.90 15.15 -25.01
C GLU A 302 -53.26 16.40 -24.41
N THR A 303 -51.95 16.36 -24.09
CA THR A 303 -51.20 17.47 -23.46
C THR A 303 -50.64 18.44 -24.50
N VAL A 304 -50.43 18.07 -25.75
CA VAL A 304 -49.79 18.94 -26.78
C VAL A 304 -50.82 19.79 -27.53
N GLY A 305 -52.12 19.58 -27.34
CA GLY A 305 -53.15 20.33 -28.08
C GLY A 305 -52.97 20.22 -29.60
N LYS A 306 -54.03 20.21 -30.37
CA LYS A 306 -53.92 20.28 -31.84
C LYS A 306 -53.15 21.52 -32.24
N ARG A 307 -51.93 21.37 -32.77
CA ARG A 307 -51.28 22.46 -33.49
C ARG A 307 -52.21 22.90 -34.63
N LYS A 308 -52.63 24.18 -34.58
CA LYS A 308 -53.20 24.85 -35.74
C LYS A 308 -52.11 25.14 -36.73
#